data_3ba9d50d848323487abe0f26eaea6bbb
#
_entry.id   3ba9d50d848323487abe0f26eaea6bbb
#
_cell.length_a   1.000
_cell.length_b   1.000
_cell.length_c   1.000
_cell.angle_alpha   90.00
_cell.angle_beta   90.00
_cell.angle_gamma   90.00
#
_symmetry.space_group_name_H-M   'P 1'
#
loop_
_entity.id
_entity.type
_entity.pdbx_description
1 polymer ?
#
loop_
_entity_poly.entity_id
_entity_poly.type
_entity_poly.pdbx_seq_one_letter_code
_entity_poly.pdbx_strand_id
1 'polypeptide(L)'
;MVKIDIISGFLGAGKTTLIKKLLKDGFQGEQVVLIENEFGEIGIDGGFLKEAGIQIREMNSGCICCSLVGDFGTSLKEVVTKYDPDRILIEPSGVGKLSDVIKAVQGVQDEVDIKLNSYTTVVDAKKCKMYMKNFGEFFDNQIQYAGAIIMSRTDIASEKKVQESLELLRSLNKDAAIITTPIENLDGKKLVEVMEHPVSLEQEMLEEEHEHHHHHDGECGCGHDHEEHEHHHHHDGECGCGHDHHHHHADEVFTSWGRETIKKYTREGLEKILEALSESDKYGIILR
;
A
#
# COMPACT_ATOMS: atom_id res chain seq x y z
N MET A 1 -2.06 6.23 22.79
CA MET A 1 -2.67 5.64 21.56
C MET A 1 -1.58 5.48 20.51
N VAL A 2 -1.22 4.26 20.18
CA VAL A 2 -0.13 3.91 19.26
C VAL A 2 -0.62 4.04 17.80
N LYS A 3 0.15 4.71 16.95
CA LYS A 3 -0.17 4.85 15.53
C LYS A 3 0.16 3.57 14.76
N ILE A 4 -0.77 3.07 13.93
CA ILE A 4 -0.55 1.93 13.04
C ILE A 4 -0.48 2.44 11.60
N ASP A 5 0.64 2.17 10.92
CA ASP A 5 0.83 2.47 9.51
C ASP A 5 1.04 1.18 8.71
N ILE A 6 0.27 0.99 7.64
CA ILE A 6 0.35 -0.17 6.77
C ILE A 6 1.07 0.23 5.49
N ILE A 7 2.16 -0.48 5.15
CA ILE A 7 2.92 -0.32 3.90
C ILE A 7 2.67 -1.53 3.01
N SER A 8 1.67 -1.44 2.17
CA SER A 8 1.28 -2.46 1.20
C SER A 8 1.97 -2.25 -0.16
N GLY A 9 1.78 -3.19 -1.05
CA GLY A 9 2.30 -3.15 -2.43
C GLY A 9 2.73 -4.53 -2.90
N PHE A 10 2.64 -4.74 -4.20
CA PHE A 10 2.91 -6.04 -4.81
C PHE A 10 4.38 -6.48 -4.65
N LEU A 11 4.67 -7.75 -4.94
CA LEU A 11 6.02 -8.31 -4.81
C LEU A 11 7.04 -7.50 -5.61
N GLY A 12 8.15 -7.13 -4.95
CA GLY A 12 9.22 -6.34 -5.55
C GLY A 12 8.85 -4.89 -5.92
N ALA A 13 7.73 -4.35 -5.43
CA ALA A 13 7.31 -2.97 -5.70
C ALA A 13 8.22 -1.91 -5.05
N GLY A 14 9.03 -2.26 -4.04
CA GLY A 14 9.92 -1.34 -3.34
C GLY A 14 9.45 -0.96 -1.93
N LYS A 15 8.58 -1.76 -1.30
CA LYS A 15 8.12 -1.54 0.08
C LYS A 15 9.28 -1.37 1.07
N THR A 16 10.22 -2.29 1.06
CA THR A 16 11.40 -2.26 1.92
C THR A 16 12.25 -0.99 1.73
N THR A 17 12.34 -0.46 0.49
CA THR A 17 13.04 0.80 0.20
C THR A 17 12.32 1.98 0.85
N LEU A 18 10.99 2.02 0.73
CA LEU A 18 10.15 3.04 1.37
C LEU A 18 10.28 2.96 2.90
N ILE A 19 10.16 1.77 3.48
CA ILE A 19 10.28 1.56 4.92
C ILE A 19 11.64 2.07 5.43
N LYS A 20 12.74 1.69 4.77
CA LYS A 20 14.07 2.19 5.13
C LYS A 20 14.15 3.72 5.09
N LYS A 21 13.55 4.36 4.11
CA LYS A 21 13.49 5.81 3.99
C LYS A 21 12.71 6.46 5.14
N LEU A 22 11.52 5.92 5.45
CA LEU A 22 10.68 6.39 6.55
C LEU A 22 11.40 6.26 7.91
N LEU A 23 12.02 5.11 8.16
CA LEU A 23 12.75 4.84 9.39
C LEU A 23 13.96 5.76 9.55
N LYS A 24 14.64 6.09 8.45
CA LYS A 24 15.82 6.94 8.48
C LYS A 24 15.48 8.43 8.65
N ASP A 25 14.50 8.92 7.89
CA ASP A 25 14.28 10.36 7.71
C ASP A 25 12.90 10.81 8.19
N GLY A 26 11.89 9.90 8.23
CA GLY A 26 10.49 10.25 8.52
C GLY A 26 10.12 10.19 10.00
N PHE A 27 10.51 9.11 10.67
CA PHE A 27 10.10 8.80 12.05
C PHE A 27 11.19 9.09 13.09
N GLN A 28 12.03 10.09 12.82
CA GLN A 28 13.09 10.46 13.74
C GLN A 28 12.55 10.88 15.11
N GLY A 29 13.04 10.20 16.16
CA GLY A 29 12.64 10.48 17.55
C GLY A 29 11.41 9.72 18.02
N GLU A 30 10.76 8.93 17.15
CA GLU A 30 9.68 8.01 17.51
C GLU A 30 10.23 6.61 17.82
N GLN A 31 9.64 5.95 18.81
CA GLN A 31 9.90 4.52 19.05
C GLN A 31 9.04 3.70 18.09
N VAL A 32 9.66 3.14 17.05
CA VAL A 32 8.97 2.42 15.98
C VAL A 32 9.19 0.91 16.14
N VAL A 33 8.12 0.14 16.03
CA VAL A 33 8.17 -1.32 15.87
C VAL A 33 7.74 -1.67 14.45
N LEU A 34 8.52 -2.50 13.76
CA LEU A 34 8.21 -3.03 12.44
C LEU A 34 7.70 -4.47 12.56
N ILE A 35 6.52 -4.73 12.00
CA ILE A 35 5.94 -6.06 11.86
C ILE A 35 5.99 -6.44 10.39
N GLU A 36 6.79 -7.44 10.05
CA GLU A 36 6.93 -7.97 8.70
C GLU A 36 6.20 -9.31 8.59
N ASN A 37 5.44 -9.49 7.51
CA ASN A 37 4.84 -10.77 7.15
C ASN A 37 5.28 -11.14 5.74
N GLU A 38 6.49 -11.67 5.61
CA GLU A 38 7.06 -12.04 4.33
C GLU A 38 7.11 -13.56 4.13
N PHE A 39 6.71 -14.01 2.92
CA PHE A 39 7.00 -15.36 2.46
C PHE A 39 8.49 -15.44 2.06
N GLY A 40 9.35 -15.91 2.96
CA GLY A 40 10.77 -16.18 2.69
C GLY A 40 11.77 -15.36 3.50
N GLU A 41 12.96 -15.90 3.68
CA GLU A 41 14.02 -15.51 4.61
C GLU A 41 14.83 -14.24 4.24
N ILE A 42 14.28 -13.17 3.76
CA ILE A 42 15.09 -11.96 3.54
C ILE A 42 14.37 -10.75 4.09
N GLY A 43 14.42 -10.62 5.41
CA GLY A 43 14.03 -9.41 6.11
C GLY A 43 14.96 -8.22 5.81
N ILE A 44 14.53 -7.04 6.24
CA ILE A 44 15.39 -5.85 6.27
C ILE A 44 16.64 -6.18 7.05
N ASP A 45 17.82 -5.80 6.53
CA ASP A 45 19.10 -6.05 7.15
C ASP A 45 19.09 -5.63 8.64
N GLY A 46 19.08 -6.63 9.54
CA GLY A 46 18.98 -6.42 10.97
C GLY A 46 20.09 -5.55 11.57
N GLY A 47 21.20 -5.34 10.83
CA GLY A 47 22.26 -4.41 11.18
C GLY A 47 21.81 -2.95 11.10
N PHE A 48 21.16 -2.55 10.00
CA PHE A 48 20.65 -1.19 9.80
C PHE A 48 19.61 -0.79 10.86
N LEU A 49 18.74 -1.71 11.22
CA LEU A 49 17.65 -1.43 12.16
C LEU A 49 18.12 -1.35 13.61
N LYS A 50 19.13 -2.14 13.98
CA LYS A 50 19.77 -2.03 15.31
C LYS A 50 20.50 -0.70 15.50
N GLU A 51 21.18 -0.21 14.47
CA GLU A 51 21.85 1.10 14.51
C GLU A 51 20.85 2.26 14.62
N ALA A 52 19.64 2.11 14.05
CA ALA A 52 18.57 3.10 14.14
C ALA A 52 17.75 3.01 15.46
N GLY A 53 18.02 2.04 16.34
CA GLY A 53 17.28 1.84 17.60
C GLY A 53 15.88 1.26 17.41
N ILE A 54 15.60 0.66 16.23
CA ILE A 54 14.29 0.16 15.83
C ILE A 54 14.13 -1.29 16.28
N GLN A 55 12.99 -1.61 16.88
CA GLN A 55 12.63 -2.98 17.26
C GLN A 55 11.94 -3.68 16.08
N ILE A 56 12.49 -4.82 15.66
CA ILE A 56 11.89 -5.66 14.64
C ILE A 56 11.18 -6.83 15.30
N ARG A 57 9.96 -7.11 14.88
CA ARG A 57 9.30 -8.37 15.17
C ARG A 57 8.89 -9.04 13.87
N GLU A 58 9.51 -10.16 13.58
CA GLU A 58 9.06 -11.07 12.52
C GLU A 58 7.87 -11.89 13.05
N MET A 59 6.75 -11.84 12.34
CA MET A 59 5.61 -12.71 12.63
C MET A 59 5.69 -13.93 11.71
N ASN A 60 6.27 -15.02 12.23
CA ASN A 60 6.47 -16.27 11.49
C ASN A 60 5.20 -17.15 11.42
N SER A 61 4.05 -16.68 11.86
CA SER A 61 2.83 -17.51 11.99
C SER A 61 1.80 -17.15 10.92
N GLY A 62 2.01 -17.61 9.69
CA GLY A 62 0.98 -17.52 8.64
C GLY A 62 0.72 -16.10 8.15
N CYS A 63 -0.01 -15.98 7.06
CA CYS A 63 -0.45 -14.68 6.52
C CYS A 63 -1.29 -13.93 7.55
N ILE A 64 -1.06 -12.62 7.76
CA ILE A 64 -1.96 -11.75 8.57
C ILE A 64 -3.41 -11.87 8.09
N CYS A 65 -3.59 -12.13 6.79
CA CYS A 65 -4.88 -12.37 6.15
C CYS A 65 -5.44 -13.80 6.35
N CYS A 66 -4.60 -14.79 6.70
CA CYS A 66 -5.03 -16.21 6.82
C CYS A 66 -5.10 -16.71 8.26
N SER A 67 -4.34 -16.12 9.19
CA SER A 67 -4.40 -16.48 10.61
C SER A 67 -5.47 -15.64 11.27
N LEU A 68 -6.55 -16.28 11.65
CA LEU A 68 -7.66 -15.81 12.48
C LEU A 68 -7.38 -14.51 13.26
N VAL A 69 -8.27 -13.56 13.11
CA VAL A 69 -8.28 -12.23 13.77
C VAL A 69 -7.84 -12.27 15.26
N GLY A 70 -8.01 -13.39 15.96
CA GLY A 70 -7.59 -13.59 17.34
C GLY A 70 -6.08 -13.60 17.58
N ASP A 71 -5.30 -14.24 16.71
CA ASP A 71 -3.83 -14.31 16.88
C ASP A 71 -3.16 -12.99 16.57
N PHE A 72 -3.70 -12.22 15.61
CA PHE A 72 -3.19 -10.90 15.25
C PHE A 72 -3.42 -9.89 16.38
N GLY A 73 -4.62 -9.86 16.97
CA GLY A 73 -4.95 -9.01 18.11
C GLY A 73 -4.08 -9.28 19.32
N THR A 74 -3.87 -10.57 19.64
CA THR A 74 -2.98 -10.99 20.73
C THR A 74 -1.54 -10.53 20.48
N SER A 75 -1.05 -10.68 19.26
CA SER A 75 0.31 -10.24 18.89
C SER A 75 0.47 -8.73 18.97
N LEU A 76 -0.52 -7.94 18.55
CA LEU A 76 -0.50 -6.48 18.71
C LEU A 76 -0.52 -6.06 20.18
N LYS A 77 -1.34 -6.69 21.01
CA LYS A 77 -1.34 -6.47 22.48
C LYS A 77 0.03 -6.70 23.10
N GLU A 78 0.67 -7.81 22.74
CA GLU A 78 2.03 -8.10 23.22
C GLU A 78 3.05 -7.04 22.78
N VAL A 79 2.98 -6.60 21.52
CA VAL A 79 3.88 -5.57 20.99
C VAL A 79 3.69 -4.26 21.74
N VAL A 80 2.44 -3.79 21.88
CA VAL A 80 2.13 -2.54 22.60
C VAL A 80 2.57 -2.63 24.06
N THR A 81 2.24 -3.73 24.75
CA THR A 81 2.58 -3.90 26.18
C THR A 81 4.06 -4.02 26.44
N LYS A 82 4.80 -4.73 25.56
CA LYS A 82 6.21 -5.03 25.75
C LYS A 82 7.15 -3.92 25.36
N TYR A 83 6.81 -3.20 24.28
CA TYR A 83 7.72 -2.23 23.67
C TYR A 83 7.29 -0.78 23.87
N ASP A 84 6.02 -0.54 24.30
CA ASP A 84 5.43 0.80 24.48
C ASP A 84 5.78 1.75 23.32
N PRO A 85 5.49 1.37 22.05
CA PRO A 85 5.93 2.13 20.90
C PRO A 85 5.03 3.35 20.66
N ASP A 86 5.58 4.39 20.04
CA ASP A 86 4.82 5.51 19.49
C ASP A 86 4.07 5.09 18.22
N ARG A 87 4.71 4.17 17.46
CA ARG A 87 4.28 3.76 16.12
C ARG A 87 4.57 2.30 15.83
N ILE A 88 3.64 1.63 15.15
CA ILE A 88 3.83 0.29 14.58
C ILE A 88 3.69 0.38 13.06
N LEU A 89 4.73 -0.04 12.34
CA LEU A 89 4.72 -0.25 10.90
C LEU A 89 4.36 -1.70 10.61
N ILE A 90 3.39 -1.92 9.72
CA ILE A 90 3.01 -3.26 9.26
C ILE A 90 3.35 -3.37 7.77
N GLU A 91 4.24 -4.30 7.41
CA GLU A 91 4.49 -4.72 6.04
C GLU A 91 3.79 -6.07 5.80
N PRO A 92 2.60 -6.10 5.19
CA PRO A 92 1.94 -7.34 4.84
C PRO A 92 2.63 -8.03 3.67
N SER A 93 2.30 -9.31 3.45
CA SER A 93 2.73 -10.04 2.26
C SER A 93 2.41 -9.27 0.97
N GLY A 94 3.35 -9.26 0.02
CA GLY A 94 3.16 -8.59 -1.27
C GLY A 94 2.01 -9.14 -2.11
N VAL A 95 1.46 -10.29 -1.76
CA VAL A 95 0.27 -10.90 -2.39
C VAL A 95 -0.97 -10.79 -1.50
N GLY A 96 -0.88 -10.14 -0.34
CA GLY A 96 -2.01 -9.93 0.56
C GLY A 96 -2.95 -8.82 0.07
N LYS A 97 -4.23 -8.94 0.42
CA LYS A 97 -5.23 -7.87 0.21
C LYS A 97 -5.08 -6.82 1.30
N LEU A 98 -4.96 -5.56 0.92
CA LEU A 98 -4.86 -4.45 1.87
C LEU A 98 -6.12 -4.32 2.72
N SER A 99 -7.29 -4.55 2.12
CA SER A 99 -8.58 -4.53 2.83
C SER A 99 -8.63 -5.47 4.02
N ASP A 100 -8.00 -6.63 3.93
CA ASP A 100 -8.03 -7.63 4.99
C ASP A 100 -7.16 -7.20 6.17
N VAL A 101 -6.00 -6.61 5.88
CA VAL A 101 -5.11 -6.04 6.92
C VAL A 101 -5.77 -4.86 7.62
N ILE A 102 -6.41 -3.95 6.87
CA ILE A 102 -7.18 -2.83 7.43
C ILE A 102 -8.26 -3.36 8.39
N LYS A 103 -9.07 -4.33 7.95
CA LYS A 103 -10.11 -4.93 8.79
C LYS A 103 -9.54 -5.59 10.04
N ALA A 104 -8.42 -6.31 9.93
CA ALA A 104 -7.76 -6.94 11.06
C ALA A 104 -7.30 -5.91 12.11
N VAL A 105 -6.71 -4.79 11.69
CA VAL A 105 -6.33 -3.69 12.58
C VAL A 105 -7.56 -3.05 13.22
N GLN A 106 -8.60 -2.73 12.43
CA GLN A 106 -9.84 -2.14 12.92
C GLN A 106 -10.55 -3.04 13.93
N GLY A 107 -10.54 -4.36 13.71
CA GLY A 107 -11.20 -5.32 14.60
C GLY A 107 -10.60 -5.42 16.00
N VAL A 108 -9.39 -4.91 16.21
CA VAL A 108 -8.71 -4.97 17.52
C VAL A 108 -8.51 -3.59 18.18
N GLN A 109 -8.94 -2.50 17.53
CA GLN A 109 -8.80 -1.14 18.04
C GLN A 109 -9.52 -0.92 19.38
N ASP A 110 -10.66 -1.58 19.60
CA ASP A 110 -11.43 -1.48 20.83
C ASP A 110 -10.77 -2.23 22.01
N GLU A 111 -9.84 -3.15 21.72
CA GLU A 111 -9.19 -4.00 22.71
C GLU A 111 -7.76 -3.56 23.03
N VAL A 112 -7.14 -2.79 22.15
CA VAL A 112 -5.75 -2.32 22.26
C VAL A 112 -5.73 -0.82 22.00
N ASP A 113 -4.96 -0.07 22.78
CA ASP A 113 -4.82 1.39 22.61
C ASP A 113 -4.02 1.77 21.35
N ILE A 114 -4.60 1.44 20.18
CA ILE A 114 -4.03 1.68 18.85
C ILE A 114 -4.99 2.47 17.96
N LYS A 115 -4.46 3.13 16.95
CA LYS A 115 -5.22 3.83 15.91
C LYS A 115 -4.64 3.51 14.54
N LEU A 116 -5.48 3.05 13.60
CA LEU A 116 -5.11 3.00 12.18
C LEU A 116 -4.85 4.44 11.71
N ASN A 117 -3.61 4.74 11.37
CA ASN A 117 -3.14 6.09 11.07
C ASN A 117 -2.96 6.30 9.56
N SER A 118 -2.25 5.38 8.88
CA SER A 118 -2.11 5.42 7.42
C SER A 118 -2.10 4.03 6.79
N TYR A 119 -2.45 3.98 5.50
CA TYR A 119 -2.43 2.76 4.68
C TYR A 119 -1.99 3.12 3.27
N THR A 120 -0.71 2.88 3.02
CA THR A 120 0.01 3.30 1.83
C THR A 120 0.36 2.11 0.95
N THR A 121 0.18 2.24 -0.37
CA THR A 121 0.55 1.20 -1.33
C THR A 121 1.70 1.66 -2.21
N VAL A 122 2.75 0.83 -2.30
CA VAL A 122 3.89 1.05 -3.21
C VAL A 122 3.63 0.36 -4.53
N VAL A 123 3.80 1.07 -5.65
CA VAL A 123 3.56 0.57 -7.00
C VAL A 123 4.78 0.75 -7.90
N ASP A 124 5.26 -0.32 -8.52
CA ASP A 124 6.30 -0.27 -9.55
C ASP A 124 5.74 0.31 -10.85
N ALA A 125 6.16 1.52 -11.22
CA ALA A 125 5.73 2.21 -12.43
C ALA A 125 6.02 1.43 -13.72
N LYS A 126 7.05 0.57 -13.72
CA LYS A 126 7.38 -0.24 -14.90
C LYS A 126 6.49 -1.46 -15.08
N LYS A 127 5.91 -1.98 -13.98
CA LYS A 127 5.19 -3.26 -13.93
C LYS A 127 3.68 -3.10 -13.65
N CYS A 128 3.19 -1.90 -13.33
CA CYS A 128 1.81 -1.62 -12.96
C CYS A 128 0.79 -2.29 -13.89
N LYS A 129 0.85 -2.02 -15.19
CA LYS A 129 -0.05 -2.59 -16.19
C LYS A 129 0.00 -4.13 -16.27
N MET A 130 1.19 -4.70 -16.11
CA MET A 130 1.39 -6.14 -16.12
C MET A 130 0.74 -6.79 -14.89
N TYR A 131 0.95 -6.21 -13.70
CA TYR A 131 0.39 -6.73 -12.47
C TYR A 131 -1.12 -6.62 -12.43
N MET A 132 -1.68 -5.48 -12.84
CA MET A 132 -3.13 -5.29 -12.99
C MET A 132 -3.76 -6.35 -13.90
N LYS A 133 -3.15 -6.64 -15.05
CA LYS A 133 -3.66 -7.63 -15.99
C LYS A 133 -3.63 -9.06 -15.46
N ASN A 134 -2.57 -9.43 -14.73
CA ASN A 134 -2.33 -10.82 -14.37
C ASN A 134 -2.75 -11.17 -12.94
N PHE A 135 -2.83 -10.19 -12.06
CA PHE A 135 -3.07 -10.36 -10.63
C PHE A 135 -4.08 -9.36 -10.09
N GLY A 136 -5.05 -8.94 -10.93
CA GLY A 136 -6.00 -7.87 -10.65
C GLY A 136 -6.68 -8.01 -9.29
N GLU A 137 -7.13 -9.21 -8.89
CA GLU A 137 -7.81 -9.39 -7.60
C GLU A 137 -7.00 -8.88 -6.41
N PHE A 138 -5.70 -9.14 -6.38
CA PHE A 138 -4.82 -8.73 -5.27
C PHE A 138 -4.26 -7.33 -5.51
N PHE A 139 -3.75 -7.07 -6.72
CA PHE A 139 -3.15 -5.80 -7.07
C PHE A 139 -4.18 -4.66 -7.02
N ASP A 140 -5.36 -4.85 -7.62
CA ASP A 140 -6.41 -3.85 -7.65
C ASP A 140 -6.93 -3.55 -6.24
N ASN A 141 -7.08 -4.58 -5.38
CA ASN A 141 -7.44 -4.39 -3.98
C ASN A 141 -6.42 -3.51 -3.24
N GLN A 142 -5.13 -3.73 -3.44
CA GLN A 142 -4.08 -2.90 -2.82
C GLN A 142 -4.18 -1.43 -3.26
N ILE A 143 -4.59 -1.16 -4.50
CA ILE A 143 -4.78 0.19 -5.01
C ILE A 143 -6.09 0.81 -4.51
N GLN A 144 -7.20 0.09 -4.61
CA GLN A 144 -8.53 0.58 -4.25
C GLN A 144 -8.64 1.01 -2.80
N TYR A 145 -7.96 0.29 -1.90
CA TYR A 145 -8.01 0.56 -0.47
C TYR A 145 -6.87 1.44 0.04
N ALA A 146 -5.96 1.91 -0.81
CA ALA A 146 -4.88 2.80 -0.41
C ALA A 146 -5.39 4.21 -0.10
N GLY A 147 -4.93 4.81 1.01
CA GLY A 147 -5.06 6.24 1.28
C GLY A 147 -4.02 7.05 0.51
N ALA A 148 -2.80 6.52 0.40
CA ALA A 148 -1.74 7.09 -0.42
C ALA A 148 -1.09 6.02 -1.30
N ILE A 149 -0.63 6.41 -2.49
CA ILE A 149 0.07 5.54 -3.43
C ILE A 149 1.42 6.16 -3.77
N ILE A 150 2.50 5.40 -3.60
CA ILE A 150 3.85 5.84 -3.91
C ILE A 150 4.36 5.04 -5.09
N MET A 151 4.59 5.73 -6.21
CA MET A 151 5.14 5.11 -7.42
C MET A 151 6.66 4.99 -7.30
N SER A 152 7.16 3.77 -7.31
CA SER A 152 8.58 3.48 -7.33
C SER A 152 9.11 3.36 -8.75
N ARG A 153 10.45 3.47 -8.92
CA ARG A 153 11.15 3.32 -10.21
C ARG A 153 10.70 4.31 -11.29
N THR A 154 10.19 5.43 -10.89
CA THR A 154 9.81 6.52 -11.79
C THR A 154 11.03 7.19 -12.43
N ASP A 155 12.18 7.12 -11.77
CA ASP A 155 13.49 7.58 -12.25
C ASP A 155 14.03 6.77 -13.45
N ILE A 156 13.70 5.48 -13.50
CA ILE A 156 14.16 4.55 -14.55
C ILE A 156 13.05 4.08 -15.50
N ALA A 157 11.81 4.49 -15.26
CA ALA A 157 10.71 4.27 -16.18
C ALA A 157 10.64 5.40 -17.21
N SER A 158 10.17 5.13 -18.43
CA SER A 158 9.89 6.21 -19.37
C SER A 158 8.70 7.04 -18.90
N GLU A 159 8.69 8.35 -19.16
CA GLU A 159 7.58 9.25 -18.83
C GLU A 159 6.23 8.69 -19.29
N LYS A 160 6.18 8.12 -20.49
CA LYS A 160 4.99 7.46 -21.02
C LYS A 160 4.49 6.34 -20.10
N LYS A 161 5.39 5.49 -19.57
CA LYS A 161 5.01 4.41 -18.65
C LYS A 161 4.54 4.95 -17.31
N VAL A 162 5.18 6.00 -16.80
CA VAL A 162 4.74 6.66 -15.56
C VAL A 162 3.34 7.21 -15.74
N GLN A 163 3.08 7.92 -16.84
CA GLN A 163 1.77 8.49 -17.15
C GLN A 163 0.68 7.42 -17.33
N GLU A 164 0.97 6.37 -18.12
CA GLU A 164 0.05 5.24 -18.30
C GLU A 164 -0.29 4.56 -16.95
N SER A 165 0.70 4.40 -16.07
CA SER A 165 0.50 3.82 -14.75
C SER A 165 -0.33 4.74 -13.86
N LEU A 166 -0.08 6.05 -13.89
CA LEU A 166 -0.85 7.04 -13.15
C LEU A 166 -2.33 7.01 -13.55
N GLU A 167 -2.63 6.98 -14.84
CA GLU A 167 -4.00 6.87 -15.35
C GLU A 167 -4.70 5.59 -14.90
N LEU A 168 -4.00 4.45 -14.93
CA LEU A 168 -4.51 3.18 -14.44
C LEU A 168 -4.81 3.22 -12.95
N LEU A 169 -3.91 3.77 -12.14
CA LEU A 169 -4.10 3.92 -10.69
C LEU A 169 -5.30 4.82 -10.38
N ARG A 170 -5.43 5.97 -11.05
CA ARG A 170 -6.57 6.87 -10.90
C ARG A 170 -7.89 6.25 -11.33
N SER A 171 -7.88 5.33 -12.30
CA SER A 171 -9.11 4.61 -12.69
C SER A 171 -9.63 3.67 -11.59
N LEU A 172 -8.75 3.15 -10.73
CA LEU A 172 -9.10 2.29 -9.59
C LEU A 172 -9.33 3.05 -8.30
N ASN A 173 -8.57 4.14 -8.07
CA ASN A 173 -8.66 4.96 -6.86
C ASN A 173 -8.53 6.45 -7.22
N LYS A 174 -9.64 7.17 -7.08
CA LYS A 174 -9.74 8.59 -7.42
C LYS A 174 -9.25 9.49 -6.30
N ASP A 175 -9.32 9.00 -5.06
CA ASP A 175 -9.17 9.80 -3.84
C ASP A 175 -7.77 9.71 -3.22
N ALA A 176 -7.02 8.63 -3.50
CA ALA A 176 -5.69 8.45 -2.93
C ALA A 176 -4.72 9.53 -3.43
N ALA A 177 -3.91 10.08 -2.53
CA ALA A 177 -2.76 10.90 -2.93
C ALA A 177 -1.74 10.02 -3.68
N ILE A 178 -1.31 10.43 -4.89
CA ILE A 178 -0.35 9.67 -5.70
C ILE A 178 0.96 10.45 -5.83
N ILE A 179 2.05 9.88 -5.31
CA ILE A 179 3.39 10.45 -5.41
C ILE A 179 4.15 9.76 -6.55
N THR A 180 4.61 10.56 -7.51
CA THR A 180 5.41 10.09 -8.66
C THR A 180 6.89 10.45 -8.55
N THR A 181 7.27 11.27 -7.57
CA THR A 181 8.66 11.62 -7.30
C THR A 181 9.44 10.37 -6.82
N PRO A 182 10.64 10.11 -7.35
CA PRO A 182 11.48 9.01 -6.88
C PRO A 182 11.68 9.03 -5.36
N ILE A 183 11.59 7.87 -4.72
CA ILE A 183 11.62 7.73 -3.25
C ILE A 183 12.88 8.36 -2.64
N GLU A 184 14.02 8.25 -3.32
CA GLU A 184 15.29 8.81 -2.87
C GLU A 184 15.27 10.35 -2.78
N ASN A 185 14.48 11.00 -3.63
CA ASN A 185 14.37 12.46 -3.71
C ASN A 185 13.29 13.04 -2.79
N LEU A 186 12.51 12.19 -2.13
CA LEU A 186 11.48 12.63 -1.21
C LEU A 186 12.08 13.05 0.14
N ASP A 187 11.54 14.12 0.70
CA ASP A 187 11.75 14.44 2.12
C ASP A 187 10.95 13.49 3.00
N GLY A 188 11.60 12.88 4.02
CA GLY A 188 10.95 11.87 4.85
C GLY A 188 9.76 12.40 5.64
N LYS A 189 9.81 13.66 6.12
CA LYS A 189 8.72 14.27 6.89
C LYS A 189 7.53 14.60 6.01
N LYS A 190 7.77 15.16 4.81
CA LYS A 190 6.72 15.40 3.82
C LYS A 190 6.05 14.10 3.37
N LEU A 191 6.84 13.03 3.26
CA LEU A 191 6.32 11.72 2.92
C LEU A 191 5.34 11.21 4.01
N VAL A 192 5.72 11.35 5.29
CA VAL A 192 4.83 11.01 6.43
C VAL A 192 3.57 11.87 6.39
N GLU A 193 3.67 13.16 6.15
CA GLU A 193 2.53 14.08 6.05
C GLU A 193 1.53 13.64 4.96
N VAL A 194 2.00 13.31 3.76
CA VAL A 194 1.14 12.80 2.67
C VAL A 194 0.50 11.45 3.05
N MET A 195 1.21 10.58 3.73
CA MET A 195 0.68 9.29 4.17
C MET A 195 -0.41 9.45 5.24
N GLU A 196 -0.21 10.36 6.18
CA GLU A 196 -1.15 10.59 7.30
C GLU A 196 -2.36 11.43 6.88
N HIS A 197 -2.19 12.36 5.90
CA HIS A 197 -3.21 13.32 5.47
C HIS A 197 -3.34 13.37 3.93
N PRO A 198 -3.73 12.26 3.29
CA PRO A 198 -3.72 12.18 1.83
C PRO A 198 -4.68 13.14 1.12
N VAL A 199 -5.72 13.62 1.80
CA VAL A 199 -6.78 14.47 1.20
C VAL A 199 -6.52 15.97 1.40
N SER A 200 -5.80 16.37 2.46
CA SER A 200 -5.58 17.79 2.77
C SER A 200 -4.69 18.50 1.75
N LEU A 201 -3.68 17.83 1.21
CA LEU A 201 -2.74 18.42 0.27
C LEU A 201 -3.36 18.77 -1.09
N GLU A 202 -4.28 17.95 -1.61
CA GLU A 202 -5.00 18.29 -2.85
C GLU A 202 -5.97 19.47 -2.61
N GLN A 203 -6.59 19.57 -1.45
CA GLN A 203 -7.46 20.70 -1.10
C GLN A 203 -6.66 21.98 -0.88
N GLU A 204 -5.53 21.94 -0.19
CA GLU A 204 -4.64 23.10 -0.01
C GLU A 204 -4.08 23.62 -1.34
N MET A 205 -3.68 22.72 -2.25
CA MET A 205 -3.20 23.12 -3.59
C MET A 205 -4.33 23.72 -4.45
N LEU A 206 -5.56 23.23 -4.33
CA LEU A 206 -6.73 23.80 -5.02
C LEU A 206 -7.15 25.15 -4.42
N GLU A 207 -7.02 25.32 -3.12
CA GLU A 207 -7.28 26.60 -2.44
C GLU A 207 -6.22 27.65 -2.82
N GLU A 208 -4.94 27.30 -2.92
CA GLU A 208 -3.88 28.21 -3.40
C GLU A 208 -4.08 28.63 -4.86
N GLU A 209 -4.58 27.75 -5.75
CA GLU A 209 -4.93 28.12 -7.12
C GLU A 209 -6.15 29.04 -7.20
N HIS A 210 -7.11 28.92 -6.27
CA HIS A 210 -8.28 29.79 -6.22
C HIS A 210 -8.02 31.17 -5.63
N GLU A 211 -7.04 31.36 -4.74
CA GLU A 211 -6.69 32.66 -4.19
C GLU A 211 -6.00 33.59 -5.22
N HIS A 212 -5.46 33.05 -6.31
CA HIS A 212 -4.83 33.85 -7.36
C HIS A 212 -5.78 34.39 -8.44
N HIS A 213 -7.10 34.13 -8.36
CA HIS A 213 -8.05 34.53 -9.41
C HIS A 213 -9.16 35.51 -9.01
N HIS A 214 -9.09 36.15 -7.85
CA HIS A 214 -10.09 37.18 -7.49
C HIS A 214 -9.53 38.60 -7.50
N HIS A 215 -9.44 39.19 -8.68
CA HIS A 215 -9.62 40.61 -8.91
C HIS A 215 -10.13 40.82 -10.34
N HIS A 216 -11.45 40.88 -10.50
CA HIS A 216 -12.10 41.72 -11.47
C HIS A 216 -13.55 41.95 -11.07
N ASP A 217 -13.83 43.22 -10.78
CA ASP A 217 -15.15 43.80 -10.56
C ASP A 217 -16.04 43.60 -11.77
N GLY A 218 -17.32 43.31 -11.55
CA GLY A 218 -18.32 43.29 -12.60
C GLY A 218 -19.71 42.91 -12.07
N GLU A 219 -20.48 43.92 -11.62
CA GLU A 219 -21.91 43.78 -11.34
C GLU A 219 -22.69 43.29 -12.56
N CYS A 220 -23.53 42.27 -12.41
CA CYS A 220 -24.76 42.12 -13.18
C CYS A 220 -25.78 41.26 -12.42
N GLY A 221 -26.85 41.91 -12.00
CA GLY A 221 -28.03 41.27 -11.44
C GLY A 221 -28.89 40.64 -12.54
N CYS A 222 -29.39 39.46 -12.30
CA CYS A 222 -30.66 38.93 -12.87
C CYS A 222 -31.20 37.85 -11.93
N GLY A 223 -32.38 38.12 -11.35
CA GLY A 223 -33.15 37.15 -10.60
C GLY A 223 -33.80 36.13 -11.51
N HIS A 224 -33.89 34.92 -11.06
CA HIS A 224 -34.91 33.97 -11.49
C HIS A 224 -35.30 33.05 -10.33
N ASP A 225 -36.61 33.13 -10.02
CA ASP A 225 -37.35 32.17 -9.20
C ASP A 225 -37.32 30.80 -9.81
N HIS A 226 -37.12 29.77 -9.04
CA HIS A 226 -37.52 28.42 -9.41
C HIS A 226 -38.20 27.69 -8.26
N GLU A 227 -39.41 27.27 -8.60
CA GLU A 227 -40.37 26.53 -7.82
C GLU A 227 -39.88 25.14 -7.43
N GLU A 228 -40.38 24.71 -6.28
CA GLU A 228 -40.22 23.37 -5.71
C GLU A 228 -40.94 22.32 -6.58
N HIS A 229 -40.26 21.23 -6.88
CA HIS A 229 -40.89 19.98 -7.33
C HIS A 229 -40.43 18.81 -6.47
N GLU A 230 -41.36 18.38 -5.59
CA GLU A 230 -41.30 17.09 -4.91
C GLU A 230 -41.56 15.97 -5.93
N HIS A 231 -40.67 15.01 -6.03
CA HIS A 231 -40.96 13.73 -6.65
C HIS A 231 -40.65 12.57 -5.69
N HIS A 232 -41.75 12.00 -5.16
CA HIS A 232 -41.78 10.70 -4.54
C HIS A 232 -41.67 9.62 -5.62
N HIS A 233 -40.69 8.75 -5.54
CA HIS A 233 -40.73 7.46 -6.20
C HIS A 233 -40.43 6.33 -5.21
N HIS A 234 -41.51 5.62 -4.87
CA HIS A 234 -41.45 4.27 -4.34
C HIS A 234 -41.06 3.31 -5.46
N HIS A 235 -40.02 2.52 -5.27
CA HIS A 235 -39.82 1.27 -5.99
C HIS A 235 -39.38 0.19 -5.02
N ASP A 236 -40.36 -0.64 -4.63
CA ASP A 236 -40.11 -2.00 -4.15
C ASP A 236 -39.66 -2.81 -5.38
N GLY A 237 -38.49 -3.42 -5.27
CA GLY A 237 -37.92 -4.31 -6.27
C GLY A 237 -36.83 -5.15 -5.67
N GLU A 238 -37.22 -6.33 -5.14
CA GLU A 238 -36.27 -7.40 -4.83
C GLU A 238 -35.54 -7.83 -6.12
N CYS A 239 -34.27 -7.51 -6.25
CA CYS A 239 -33.36 -8.14 -7.21
C CYS A 239 -32.37 -9.01 -6.45
N GLY A 240 -32.72 -10.28 -6.30
CA GLY A 240 -31.79 -11.33 -5.91
C GLY A 240 -30.77 -11.57 -7.02
N CYS A 241 -29.63 -10.90 -6.98
CA CYS A 241 -28.44 -11.26 -7.73
C CYS A 241 -27.42 -11.80 -6.71
N GLY A 242 -27.55 -13.08 -6.38
CA GLY A 242 -26.51 -13.81 -5.70
C GLY A 242 -25.31 -13.97 -6.64
N HIS A 243 -24.38 -13.03 -6.59
CA HIS A 243 -23.03 -13.28 -7.06
C HIS A 243 -22.23 -13.78 -5.88
N ASP A 244 -22.07 -15.09 -5.81
CA ASP A 244 -21.04 -15.73 -4.99
C ASP A 244 -19.68 -15.24 -5.52
N HIS A 245 -19.17 -14.18 -4.93
CA HIS A 245 -17.77 -13.81 -5.10
C HIS A 245 -16.94 -14.83 -4.30
N HIS A 246 -16.47 -15.87 -4.99
CA HIS A 246 -15.42 -16.72 -4.46
C HIS A 246 -14.19 -15.85 -4.19
N HIS A 247 -13.99 -15.48 -2.93
CA HIS A 247 -12.75 -14.80 -2.49
C HIS A 247 -11.65 -15.85 -2.45
N HIS A 248 -10.77 -15.83 -3.45
CA HIS A 248 -9.56 -16.65 -3.44
C HIS A 248 -8.61 -16.15 -2.36
N HIS A 249 -8.07 -17.07 -1.58
CA HIS A 249 -6.95 -16.78 -0.69
C HIS A 249 -5.64 -16.76 -1.50
N ALA A 250 -4.67 -15.94 -1.06
CA ALA A 250 -3.39 -15.80 -1.77
C ALA A 250 -2.68 -17.15 -1.96
N ASP A 251 -2.78 -18.06 -0.97
CA ASP A 251 -2.18 -19.38 -1.00
C ASP A 251 -2.79 -20.33 -2.07
N GLU A 252 -4.00 -20.04 -2.54
CA GLU A 252 -4.65 -20.80 -3.62
C GLU A 252 -4.13 -20.38 -5.00
N VAL A 253 -3.65 -19.13 -5.13
CA VAL A 253 -3.23 -18.54 -6.41
C VAL A 253 -1.71 -18.54 -6.55
N PHE A 254 -0.98 -18.35 -5.45
CA PHE A 254 0.47 -18.27 -5.44
C PHE A 254 1.11 -19.51 -4.84
N THR A 255 2.01 -20.14 -5.59
CA THR A 255 2.76 -21.30 -5.13
C THR A 255 4.21 -20.92 -4.93
N SER A 256 4.73 -21.14 -3.72
CA SER A 256 6.15 -21.03 -3.42
C SER A 256 6.82 -22.40 -3.59
N TRP A 257 7.96 -22.42 -4.30
CA TRP A 257 8.75 -23.62 -4.46
C TRP A 257 10.22 -23.31 -4.17
N GLY A 258 10.83 -24.11 -3.31
CA GLY A 258 12.24 -24.03 -2.98
C GLY A 258 12.90 -25.42 -3.00
N ARG A 259 14.13 -25.46 -3.48
CA ARG A 259 14.96 -26.68 -3.45
C ARG A 259 16.40 -26.33 -3.13
N GLU A 260 16.91 -26.90 -2.06
CA GLU A 260 18.35 -26.85 -1.76
C GLU A 260 19.14 -27.73 -2.70
N THR A 261 20.29 -27.25 -3.14
CA THR A 261 21.20 -27.98 -4.01
C THR A 261 22.66 -27.74 -3.62
N ILE A 262 23.46 -28.80 -3.68
CA ILE A 262 24.93 -28.70 -3.52
C ILE A 262 25.63 -28.15 -4.76
N LYS A 263 24.91 -27.98 -5.88
CA LYS A 263 25.43 -27.44 -7.12
C LYS A 263 25.77 -25.97 -6.94
N LYS A 264 27.00 -25.60 -7.21
CA LYS A 264 27.43 -24.19 -7.22
C LYS A 264 27.22 -23.59 -8.61
N TYR A 265 26.68 -22.38 -8.63
CA TYR A 265 26.49 -21.63 -9.87
C TYR A 265 27.50 -20.47 -9.90
N THR A 266 28.00 -20.15 -11.09
CA THR A 266 28.74 -18.90 -11.30
C THR A 266 27.73 -17.75 -11.39
N ARG A 267 28.18 -16.53 -11.09
CA ARG A 267 27.33 -15.34 -11.21
C ARG A 267 26.73 -15.20 -12.60
N GLU A 268 27.56 -15.31 -13.65
CA GLU A 268 27.10 -15.24 -15.04
C GLU A 268 26.10 -16.35 -15.40
N GLY A 269 26.32 -17.57 -14.88
CA GLY A 269 25.42 -18.69 -15.09
C GLY A 269 24.06 -18.48 -14.45
N LEU A 270 24.04 -17.89 -13.26
CA LEU A 270 22.80 -17.57 -12.55
C LEU A 270 22.06 -16.41 -13.22
N GLU A 271 22.75 -15.35 -13.64
CA GLU A 271 22.20 -14.23 -14.38
C GLU A 271 21.49 -14.69 -15.66
N LYS A 272 22.12 -15.55 -16.46
CA LYS A 272 21.50 -16.12 -17.67
C LYS A 272 20.23 -16.95 -17.37
N ILE A 273 20.24 -17.71 -16.28
CA ILE A 273 19.06 -18.49 -15.88
C ILE A 273 17.91 -17.54 -15.47
N LEU A 274 18.21 -16.50 -14.68
CA LEU A 274 17.21 -15.53 -14.22
C LEU A 274 16.66 -14.71 -15.39
N GLU A 275 17.49 -14.28 -16.33
CA GLU A 275 17.06 -13.62 -17.57
C GLU A 275 16.11 -14.52 -18.37
N ALA A 276 16.51 -15.77 -18.62
CA ALA A 276 15.69 -16.73 -19.37
C ALA A 276 14.34 -17.02 -18.69
N LEU A 277 14.30 -17.03 -17.35
CA LEU A 277 13.09 -17.20 -16.58
C LEU A 277 12.19 -15.94 -16.60
N SER A 278 12.79 -14.74 -16.61
CA SER A 278 12.06 -13.47 -16.65
C SER A 278 11.48 -13.12 -18.02
N GLU A 279 12.07 -13.65 -19.10
CA GLU A 279 11.65 -13.40 -20.49
C GLU A 279 10.68 -14.46 -21.03
N SER A 280 10.54 -15.60 -20.35
CA SER A 280 9.80 -16.76 -20.85
C SER A 280 8.47 -16.95 -20.14
N ASP A 281 7.38 -16.92 -20.91
CA ASP A 281 6.02 -17.28 -20.41
C ASP A 281 5.85 -18.81 -20.20
N LYS A 282 6.83 -19.62 -20.58
CA LYS A 282 6.76 -21.09 -20.53
C LYS A 282 6.63 -21.62 -19.11
N TYR A 283 7.17 -20.93 -18.14
CA TYR A 283 7.20 -21.35 -16.73
C TYR A 283 6.22 -20.56 -15.86
N GLY A 284 5.31 -19.81 -16.49
CA GLY A 284 4.43 -18.88 -15.80
C GLY A 284 5.12 -17.56 -15.43
N ILE A 285 4.44 -16.73 -14.66
CA ILE A 285 4.99 -15.44 -14.21
C ILE A 285 5.78 -15.68 -12.93
N ILE A 286 7.08 -15.38 -12.97
CA ILE A 286 7.97 -15.51 -11.83
C ILE A 286 8.07 -14.14 -11.16
N LEU A 287 7.66 -14.06 -9.91
CA LEU A 287 7.54 -12.80 -9.17
C LEU A 287 8.81 -12.45 -8.37
N ARG A 288 9.67 -13.46 -8.09
CA ARG A 288 10.86 -13.26 -7.24
C ARG A 288 12.00 -14.20 -7.61
#